data_dd3ea8d21888ebf0464776d4614d0fe7
#
_entry.id   dd3ea8d21888ebf0464776d4614d0fe7
#
_cell.length_a   1.000
_cell.length_b   1.000
_cell.length_c   1.000
_cell.angle_alpha   90.00
_cell.angle_beta   90.00
_cell.angle_gamma   90.00
#
_symmetry.space_group_name_H-M   'P 1'
#
loop_
_entity.id
_entity.type
_entity.pdbx_description
1 polymer ?
#
loop_
_entity_poly.entity_id
_entity_poly.type
_entity_poly.pdbx_seq_one_letter_code
_entity_poly.pdbx_strand_id
1 'polypeptide(L)'
;MKIKSYKQNFISQRKDKKSSDFYYIFAYSAHGYLYRIFEVFNKHKMPVDLISTSEVNVSLTFESKYNSEELINELKEIADVELYASRASISLIGKEINQEPNIAGRAFSVLGEKGINVEMISAGSSRINISFVVKQELADLCVRELHKVFFEDG
;
A
#
# COMPACT_ATOMS: atom_id res chain seq x y z
N MET A 1 -5.67 -31.13 -2.57
CA MET A 1 -6.56 -30.10 -3.12
C MET A 1 -5.84 -29.48 -4.30
N LYS A 2 -6.31 -29.70 -5.54
CA LYS A 2 -5.56 -29.28 -6.74
C LYS A 2 -5.69 -27.78 -6.93
N ILE A 3 -4.59 -27.05 -6.80
CA ILE A 3 -4.43 -25.61 -7.11
C ILE A 3 -4.53 -25.39 -8.65
N LYS A 4 -5.59 -25.88 -9.28
CA LYS A 4 -5.81 -25.70 -10.73
C LYS A 4 -6.47 -24.38 -11.13
N SER A 5 -6.83 -23.51 -10.16
CA SER A 5 -7.55 -22.26 -10.43
C SER A 5 -6.69 -20.99 -10.36
N TYR A 6 -5.45 -21.07 -9.89
CA TYR A 6 -4.61 -19.88 -9.61
C TYR A 6 -3.77 -19.37 -10.79
N LYS A 7 -3.96 -19.90 -12.00
CA LYS A 7 -3.27 -19.38 -13.21
C LYS A 7 -3.61 -17.93 -13.59
N GLN A 8 -4.46 -17.26 -12.81
CA GLN A 8 -4.81 -15.84 -12.99
C GLN A 8 -4.39 -14.94 -11.79
N ASN A 9 -3.58 -15.47 -10.89
CA ASN A 9 -3.07 -14.66 -9.78
C ASN A 9 -1.77 -14.00 -10.21
N PHE A 10 -1.66 -12.69 -9.98
CA PHE A 10 -0.49 -11.91 -10.33
C PHE A 10 0.05 -11.24 -9.08
N ILE A 11 1.37 -11.23 -8.92
CA ILE A 11 2.05 -10.32 -8.03
C ILE A 11 2.42 -9.12 -8.89
N SER A 12 1.77 -7.99 -8.63
CA SER A 12 2.05 -6.73 -9.31
C SER A 12 2.91 -5.86 -8.41
N GLN A 13 4.06 -5.48 -8.94
CA GLN A 13 4.86 -4.39 -8.39
C GLN A 13 4.68 -3.20 -9.31
N ARG A 14 4.20 -2.08 -8.79
CA ARG A 14 4.23 -0.82 -9.51
C ARG A 14 5.66 -0.29 -9.51
N LYS A 15 6.41 -0.68 -10.53
CA LYS A 15 7.76 -0.23 -10.84
C LYS A 15 7.71 0.92 -11.86
N ASP A 16 7.06 2.01 -11.55
CA ASP A 16 7.41 3.22 -12.26
C ASP A 16 8.76 3.68 -11.71
N LYS A 17 9.70 4.03 -12.60
CA LYS A 17 11.07 4.48 -12.25
C LYS A 17 11.11 5.74 -11.37
N LYS A 18 9.97 6.22 -10.93
CA LYS A 18 9.79 7.29 -9.97
C LYS A 18 9.27 6.68 -8.68
N SER A 19 10.00 6.89 -7.61
CA SER A 19 9.61 6.50 -6.25
C SER A 19 8.20 7.00 -5.94
N SER A 20 7.34 6.13 -5.42
CA SER A 20 6.10 6.57 -4.77
C SER A 20 6.47 7.16 -3.41
N ASP A 21 5.98 8.35 -3.13
CA ASP A 21 6.13 8.93 -1.80
C ASP A 21 4.98 8.44 -0.93
N PHE A 22 5.29 8.20 0.30
CA PHE A 22 4.38 7.65 1.28
C PHE A 22 4.19 8.67 2.41
N TYR A 23 2.95 8.97 2.74
CA TYR A 23 2.64 9.98 3.75
C TYR A 23 1.84 9.38 4.89
N TYR A 24 2.32 9.61 6.12
CA TYR A 24 1.52 9.47 7.31
C TYR A 24 0.93 10.83 7.67
N ILE A 25 -0.38 10.88 7.83
CA ILE A 25 -1.09 12.05 8.28
C ILE A 25 -1.69 11.73 9.65
N PHE A 26 -1.16 12.35 10.69
CA PHE A 26 -1.75 12.26 12.02
C PHE A 26 -2.78 13.36 12.17
N ALA A 27 -4.05 12.98 12.26
CA ALA A 27 -5.12 13.93 12.54
C ALA A 27 -5.70 13.60 13.91
N TYR A 28 -5.59 14.52 14.83
CA TYR A 28 -6.26 14.41 16.11
C TYR A 28 -7.77 14.44 15.90
N SER A 29 -8.42 13.32 16.11
CA SER A 29 -9.85 13.01 16.29
C SER A 29 -10.88 14.14 16.08
N ALA A 30 -10.71 14.96 15.05
CA ALA A 30 -11.67 15.99 14.70
C ALA A 30 -12.69 15.43 13.70
N HIS A 31 -13.98 15.63 13.99
CA HIS A 31 -15.05 15.30 13.06
C HIS A 31 -14.77 15.88 11.66
N GLY A 32 -14.86 15.03 10.62
CA GLY A 32 -14.71 15.47 9.23
C GLY A 32 -13.26 15.67 8.75
N TYR A 33 -12.24 15.25 9.51
CA TYR A 33 -10.85 15.44 9.08
C TYR A 33 -10.50 14.71 7.77
N LEU A 34 -11.05 13.52 7.53
CA LEU A 34 -10.90 12.81 6.26
C LEU A 34 -11.42 13.65 5.08
N TYR A 35 -12.55 14.29 5.24
CA TYR A 35 -13.10 15.19 4.23
C TYR A 35 -12.09 16.31 3.89
N ARG A 36 -11.53 16.96 4.91
CA ARG A 36 -10.55 18.04 4.71
C ARG A 36 -9.28 17.56 4.01
N ILE A 37 -8.77 16.39 4.37
CA ILE A 37 -7.62 15.79 3.70
C ILE A 37 -7.93 15.56 2.21
N PHE A 38 -9.03 14.88 1.90
CA PHE A 38 -9.40 14.62 0.51
C PHE A 38 -9.79 15.87 -0.28
N GLU A 39 -10.30 16.91 0.36
CA GLU A 39 -10.54 18.22 -0.26
C GLU A 39 -9.23 18.82 -0.75
N VAL A 40 -8.14 18.76 0.04
CA VAL A 40 -6.81 19.20 -0.37
C VAL A 40 -6.30 18.38 -1.56
N PHE A 41 -6.40 17.05 -1.50
CA PHE A 41 -6.01 16.18 -2.63
C PHE A 41 -6.79 16.49 -3.91
N ASN A 42 -8.09 16.72 -3.79
CA ASN A 42 -8.96 17.07 -4.93
C ASN A 42 -8.59 18.43 -5.53
N LYS A 43 -8.35 19.44 -4.70
CA LYS A 43 -7.92 20.79 -5.12
C LYS A 43 -6.63 20.72 -5.96
N HIS A 44 -5.67 19.92 -5.53
CA HIS A 44 -4.39 19.72 -6.23
C HIS A 44 -4.46 18.66 -7.33
N LYS A 45 -5.64 18.09 -7.62
CA LYS A 45 -5.86 17.03 -8.61
C LYS A 45 -4.88 15.84 -8.42
N MET A 46 -4.57 15.55 -7.16
CA MET A 46 -3.63 14.51 -6.77
C MET A 46 -4.37 13.18 -6.56
N PRO A 47 -4.11 12.15 -7.37
CA PRO A 47 -4.68 10.84 -7.14
C PRO A 47 -4.01 10.15 -5.94
N VAL A 48 -4.81 9.50 -5.10
CA VAL A 48 -4.36 8.64 -4.02
C VAL A 48 -4.37 7.19 -4.51
N ASP A 49 -3.25 6.48 -4.34
CA ASP A 49 -3.14 5.08 -4.76
C ASP A 49 -3.65 4.10 -3.70
N LEU A 50 -3.11 4.19 -2.51
CA LEU A 50 -3.52 3.36 -1.37
C LEU A 50 -3.86 4.26 -0.19
N ILE A 51 -4.80 3.79 0.62
CA ILE A 51 -5.16 4.42 1.88
C ILE A 51 -5.36 3.36 2.95
N SER A 52 -4.90 3.65 4.14
CA SER A 52 -5.22 2.91 5.37
C SER A 52 -5.52 3.90 6.47
N THR A 53 -6.57 3.67 7.20
CA THR A 53 -7.01 4.59 8.26
C THR A 53 -7.11 3.86 9.58
N SER A 54 -6.82 4.57 10.65
CA SER A 54 -7.14 4.17 12.02
C SER A 54 -7.95 5.29 12.70
N GLU A 55 -8.21 5.14 13.97
CA GLU A 55 -8.96 6.15 14.74
C GLU A 55 -8.26 7.52 14.74
N VAL A 56 -6.93 7.53 14.74
CA VAL A 56 -6.10 8.72 14.94
C VAL A 56 -5.18 9.08 13.78
N ASN A 57 -5.09 8.23 12.75
CA ASN A 57 -4.19 8.49 11.63
C ASN A 57 -4.75 8.04 10.29
N VAL A 58 -4.23 8.65 9.24
CA VAL A 58 -4.40 8.24 7.85
C VAL A 58 -3.03 8.03 7.24
N SER A 59 -2.82 6.86 6.68
CA SER A 59 -1.66 6.57 5.85
C SER A 59 -2.11 6.52 4.40
N LEU A 60 -1.44 7.21 3.52
CA LEU A 60 -1.78 7.20 2.10
C LEU A 60 -0.53 7.24 1.23
N THR A 61 -0.67 6.75 0.00
CA THR A 61 0.39 6.79 -1.02
C THR A 61 -0.09 7.55 -2.25
N PHE A 62 0.82 8.29 -2.87
CA PHE A 62 0.61 8.90 -4.17
C PHE A 62 1.92 9.00 -4.94
N GLU A 63 1.86 9.25 -6.25
CA GLU A 63 3.05 9.32 -7.09
C GLU A 63 3.80 10.64 -6.93
N SER A 64 5.12 10.57 -6.73
CA SER A 64 6.02 11.73 -6.58
C SER A 64 6.22 12.58 -7.85
N LYS A 65 5.65 12.15 -9.01
CA LYS A 65 5.73 12.91 -10.26
C LYS A 65 4.97 14.24 -10.21
N TYR A 66 4.08 14.39 -9.27
CA TYR A 66 3.33 15.62 -9.07
C TYR A 66 4.13 16.57 -8.17
N ASN A 67 4.10 17.85 -8.47
CA ASN A 67 4.65 18.85 -7.53
C ASN A 67 3.77 18.88 -6.28
N SER A 68 4.26 18.21 -5.24
CA SER A 68 3.51 17.97 -4.02
C SER A 68 3.80 18.98 -2.91
N GLU A 69 4.68 19.94 -3.15
CA GLU A 69 5.13 20.86 -2.10
C GLU A 69 3.98 21.75 -1.58
N GLU A 70 3.19 22.33 -2.47
CA GLU A 70 2.01 23.11 -2.08
C GLU A 70 0.97 22.25 -1.37
N LEU A 71 0.70 21.04 -1.88
CA LEU A 71 -0.20 20.08 -1.24
C LEU A 71 0.26 19.74 0.18
N ILE A 72 1.55 19.48 0.36
CA ILE A 72 2.11 19.14 1.69
C ILE A 72 1.97 20.31 2.66
N ASN A 73 2.26 21.53 2.20
CA ASN A 73 2.13 22.72 3.03
C ASN A 73 0.67 22.94 3.46
N GLU A 74 -0.28 22.75 2.57
CA GLU A 74 -1.70 22.86 2.88
C GLU A 74 -2.18 21.73 3.83
N LEU A 75 -1.68 20.51 3.64
CA LEU A 75 -1.97 19.42 4.59
C LEU A 75 -1.42 19.71 5.99
N LYS A 76 -0.23 20.29 6.10
CA LYS A 76 0.38 20.67 7.38
C LYS A 76 -0.40 21.74 8.14
N GLU A 77 -1.26 22.51 7.47
CA GLU A 77 -2.16 23.46 8.13
C GLU A 77 -3.32 22.77 8.87
N ILE A 78 -3.63 21.52 8.51
CA ILE A 78 -4.79 20.79 9.04
C ILE A 78 -4.45 19.51 9.79
N ALA A 79 -3.19 19.04 9.72
CA ALA A 79 -2.74 17.82 10.36
C ALA A 79 -1.22 17.78 10.53
N ASP A 80 -0.72 16.93 11.41
CA ASP A 80 0.70 16.59 11.44
C ASP A 80 1.02 15.62 10.28
N VAL A 81 1.98 15.99 9.45
CA VAL A 81 2.33 15.24 8.23
C VAL A 81 3.76 14.76 8.28
N GLU A 82 3.94 13.45 8.23
CA GLU A 82 5.24 12.81 8.05
C GLU A 82 5.36 12.24 6.62
N LEU A 83 6.50 12.48 5.99
CA LEU A 83 6.81 12.02 4.63
C LEU A 83 7.86 10.92 4.66
N TYR A 84 7.56 9.82 4.01
CA TYR A 84 8.49 8.71 3.79
C TYR A 84 8.71 8.48 2.30
N ALA A 85 9.82 8.98 1.77
CA ALA A 85 10.21 8.80 0.38
C ALA A 85 10.75 7.39 0.10
N SER A 86 10.85 7.04 -1.18
CA SER A 86 11.45 5.77 -1.66
C SER A 86 10.75 4.53 -1.11
N ARG A 87 9.42 4.49 -1.28
CA ARG A 87 8.58 3.34 -0.97
C ARG A 87 8.06 2.67 -2.24
N ALA A 88 7.72 1.39 -2.11
CA ALA A 88 7.08 0.61 -3.16
C ALA A 88 5.77 0.02 -2.65
N SER A 89 4.73 0.12 -3.46
CA SER A 89 3.50 -0.63 -3.23
C SER A 89 3.56 -1.97 -3.96
N ILE A 90 3.24 -3.03 -3.25
CA ILE A 90 3.18 -4.40 -3.75
C ILE A 90 1.73 -4.87 -3.63
N SER A 91 1.21 -5.52 -4.65
CA SER A 91 -0.14 -6.07 -4.62
C SER A 91 -0.14 -7.56 -4.96
N LEU A 92 -0.73 -8.36 -4.11
CA LEU A 92 -1.15 -9.72 -4.41
C LEU A 92 -2.54 -9.64 -5.06
N ILE A 93 -2.66 -10.09 -6.30
CA ILE A 93 -3.90 -10.01 -7.06
C ILE A 93 -4.34 -11.43 -7.41
N GLY A 94 -5.59 -11.74 -7.11
CA GLY A 94 -6.16 -13.03 -7.44
C GLY A 94 -7.66 -13.05 -7.29
N LYS A 95 -8.32 -13.89 -8.08
CA LYS A 95 -9.76 -14.08 -7.95
C LYS A 95 -10.07 -14.64 -6.57
N GLU A 96 -10.91 -13.90 -5.81
CA GLU A 96 -11.35 -14.29 -4.47
C GLU A 96 -10.20 -14.47 -3.44
N ILE A 97 -9.06 -13.79 -3.65
CA ILE A 97 -7.85 -13.93 -2.83
C ILE A 97 -8.15 -13.68 -1.32
N ASN A 98 -9.08 -12.80 -1.01
CA ASN A 98 -9.46 -12.49 0.37
C ASN A 98 -10.43 -13.52 1.00
N GLN A 99 -10.90 -14.50 0.21
CA GLN A 99 -11.74 -15.60 0.71
C GLN A 99 -10.92 -16.85 1.04
N GLU A 100 -9.73 -16.97 0.47
CA GLU A 100 -8.82 -18.08 0.78
C GLU A 100 -8.20 -17.87 2.16
N PRO A 101 -8.40 -18.82 3.08
CA PRO A 101 -7.81 -18.73 4.40
C PRO A 101 -6.29 -18.64 4.33
N ASN A 102 -5.71 -17.83 5.18
CA ASN A 102 -4.27 -17.75 5.40
C ASN A 102 -3.41 -17.21 4.25
N ILE A 103 -3.97 -16.61 3.19
CA ILE A 103 -3.16 -15.98 2.14
C ILE A 103 -2.31 -14.83 2.71
N ALA A 104 -2.93 -13.92 3.45
CA ALA A 104 -2.23 -12.83 4.12
C ALA A 104 -1.19 -13.36 5.13
N GLY A 105 -1.55 -14.39 5.92
CA GLY A 105 -0.64 -15.02 6.87
C GLY A 105 0.61 -15.57 6.19
N ARG A 106 0.46 -16.35 5.13
CA ARG A 106 1.59 -16.89 4.35
C ARG A 106 2.45 -15.77 3.74
N ALA A 107 1.82 -14.76 3.14
CA ALA A 107 2.54 -13.64 2.56
C ALA A 107 3.39 -12.91 3.60
N PHE A 108 2.79 -12.50 4.71
CA PHE A 108 3.51 -11.71 5.72
C PHE A 108 4.49 -12.52 6.55
N SER A 109 4.25 -13.82 6.74
CA SER A 109 5.23 -14.70 7.39
C SER A 109 6.54 -14.79 6.60
N VAL A 110 6.46 -15.02 5.28
CA VAL A 110 7.68 -15.11 4.47
C VAL A 110 8.42 -13.77 4.39
N LEU A 111 7.69 -12.65 4.36
CA LEU A 111 8.33 -11.34 4.39
C LEU A 111 9.04 -11.09 5.72
N GLY A 112 8.41 -11.45 6.85
CA GLY A 112 9.02 -11.36 8.17
C GLY A 112 10.28 -12.23 8.31
N GLU A 113 10.27 -13.47 7.82
CA GLU A 113 11.43 -14.37 7.80
C GLU A 113 12.61 -13.79 6.99
N LYS A 114 12.32 -12.96 5.98
CA LYS A 114 13.34 -12.27 5.17
C LYS A 114 13.71 -10.89 5.72
N GLY A 115 13.22 -10.52 6.89
CA GLY A 115 13.47 -9.21 7.50
C GLY A 115 12.84 -8.04 6.74
N ILE A 116 11.82 -8.30 5.93
CA ILE A 116 11.11 -7.26 5.18
C ILE A 116 9.99 -6.70 6.07
N ASN A 117 10.14 -5.46 6.49
CA ASN A 117 9.10 -4.77 7.24
C ASN A 117 8.00 -4.26 6.31
N VAL A 118 6.75 -4.54 6.67
CA VAL A 118 5.56 -4.02 5.99
C VAL A 118 5.08 -2.78 6.74
N GLU A 119 5.09 -1.63 6.07
CA GLU A 119 4.80 -0.34 6.69
C GLU A 119 3.32 0.06 6.64
N MET A 120 2.58 -0.46 5.66
CA MET A 120 1.15 -0.22 5.49
C MET A 120 0.51 -1.43 4.81
N ILE A 121 -0.71 -1.75 5.19
CA ILE A 121 -1.52 -2.79 4.55
C ILE A 121 -2.87 -2.18 4.17
N SER A 122 -3.29 -2.43 2.94
CA SER A 122 -4.61 -2.04 2.43
C SER A 122 -5.25 -3.24 1.73
N ALA A 123 -6.36 -3.71 2.29
CA ALA A 123 -7.13 -4.82 1.74
C ALA A 123 -8.61 -4.42 1.72
N GLY A 124 -9.17 -4.27 0.53
CA GLY A 124 -10.56 -3.90 0.36
C GLY A 124 -11.50 -5.11 0.28
N SER A 125 -12.79 -4.85 0.33
CA SER A 125 -13.84 -5.86 0.12
C SER A 125 -13.96 -6.34 -1.33
N SER A 126 -13.15 -5.81 -2.24
CA SER A 126 -13.12 -6.19 -3.67
C SER A 126 -12.78 -7.67 -3.91
N ARG A 127 -12.24 -8.36 -2.90
CA ARG A 127 -11.86 -9.78 -2.92
C ARG A 127 -10.81 -10.16 -3.96
N ILE A 128 -10.18 -9.17 -4.59
CA ILE A 128 -9.24 -9.39 -5.69
C ILE A 128 -7.80 -8.98 -5.37
N ASN A 129 -7.57 -8.20 -4.30
CA ASN A 129 -6.23 -7.76 -3.97
C ASN A 129 -5.98 -7.58 -2.47
N ILE A 130 -4.72 -7.80 -2.11
CA ILE A 130 -4.12 -7.37 -0.85
C ILE A 130 -2.91 -6.53 -1.24
N SER A 131 -2.90 -5.26 -0.86
CA SER A 131 -1.81 -4.33 -1.17
C SER A 131 -1.08 -3.92 0.09
N PHE A 132 0.21 -3.72 0.00
CA PHE A 132 1.03 -3.29 1.12
C PHE A 132 2.24 -2.49 0.66
N VAL A 133 2.87 -1.77 1.58
CA VAL A 133 3.99 -0.88 1.32
C VAL A 133 5.24 -1.38 2.02
N VAL A 134 6.34 -1.36 1.28
CA VAL A 134 7.69 -1.70 1.76
C VAL A 134 8.69 -0.66 1.29
N LYS A 135 9.91 -0.68 1.84
CA LYS A 135 11.01 0.12 1.30
C LYS A 135 11.29 -0.25 -0.15
N GLN A 136 11.53 0.74 -1.01
CA GLN A 136 11.78 0.54 -2.44
C GLN A 136 12.95 -0.43 -2.71
N GLU A 137 14.00 -0.36 -1.92
CA GLU A 137 15.19 -1.22 -2.04
C GLU A 137 14.88 -2.72 -1.81
N LEU A 138 13.83 -3.03 -1.07
CA LEU A 138 13.40 -4.40 -0.75
C LEU A 138 12.32 -4.94 -1.70
N ALA A 139 11.82 -4.12 -2.61
CA ALA A 139 10.69 -4.47 -3.45
C ALA A 139 10.93 -5.69 -4.34
N ASP A 140 12.11 -5.79 -4.97
CA ASP A 140 12.45 -6.92 -5.83
C ASP A 140 12.63 -8.22 -5.04
N LEU A 141 13.21 -8.14 -3.84
CA LEU A 141 13.31 -9.27 -2.92
C LEU A 141 11.90 -9.73 -2.51
N CYS A 142 11.06 -8.78 -2.12
CA CYS A 142 9.68 -9.05 -1.73
C CYS A 142 8.91 -9.80 -2.82
N VAL A 143 8.91 -9.30 -4.04
CA VAL A 143 8.21 -9.94 -5.17
C VAL A 143 8.73 -11.34 -5.43
N ARG A 144 10.06 -11.54 -5.42
CA ARG A 144 10.68 -12.84 -5.64
C ARG A 144 10.29 -13.87 -4.57
N GLU A 145 10.35 -13.50 -3.30
CA GLU A 145 10.03 -14.43 -2.21
C GLU A 145 8.53 -14.78 -2.17
N LEU A 146 7.66 -13.81 -2.44
CA LEU A 146 6.23 -14.07 -2.59
C LEU A 146 5.94 -14.97 -3.80
N HIS A 147 6.63 -14.77 -4.93
CA HIS A 147 6.45 -15.59 -6.11
C HIS A 147 6.79 -17.06 -5.82
N LYS A 148 7.88 -17.32 -5.11
CA LYS A 148 8.24 -18.69 -4.69
C LYS A 148 7.11 -19.34 -3.90
N VAL A 149 6.62 -18.67 -2.85
CA VAL A 149 5.60 -19.23 -1.94
C VAL A 149 4.28 -19.53 -2.65
N PHE A 150 3.88 -18.68 -3.60
CA PHE A 150 2.56 -18.81 -4.21
C PHE A 150 2.54 -19.55 -5.56
N PHE A 151 3.68 -19.68 -6.23
CA PHE A 151 3.73 -20.24 -7.58
C PHE A 151 4.73 -21.37 -7.77
N GLU A 152 5.75 -21.51 -6.90
CA GLU A 152 6.79 -22.53 -7.05
C GLU A 152 6.68 -23.63 -5.99
N ASP A 153 6.32 -23.31 -4.75
CA ASP A 153 6.25 -24.22 -3.61
C ASP A 153 4.84 -24.81 -3.38
N GLY A 154 3.93 -24.67 -4.35
CA GLY A 154 2.53 -25.09 -4.28
C GLY A 154 2.18 -26.37 -5.05
#